data_b6ee2f94a4f94e46a25563943b926413
#
_entry.id   b6ee2f94a4f94e46a25563943b926413
#
_cell.length_a   1.000
_cell.length_b   1.000
_cell.length_c   1.000
_cell.angle_alpha   90.00
_cell.angle_beta   90.00
_cell.angle_gamma   90.00
#
_symmetry.space_group_name_H-M   'P 1'
#
loop_
_entity.id
_entity.type
_entity.pdbx_description
1 polymer ?
#
loop_
_entity_poly.entity_id
_entity_poly.type
_entity_poly.pdbx_seq_one_letter_code
_entity_poly.pdbx_strand_id
1 'polypeptide(L)'
;MGEVITIGLDIAKSVLQVHGVDENGAVVIRKRVSRAKMLEFFGSLKPCLVGIEACPAAHHWGRELEALGHSVRLMPPSYVKAYLKRSKNDANDAAAICEAVTRPTMRFVAIKSKDQQAALMLHRARQLLVRQRTMLSNAIRGHLAELGIVSAKGRQGTGTLLGIIADAGDRRVPPVARGVLDVLARQYHALGSELGSIDRNLLAWHRSSEASRRLEEIPGIGPVVATALIAEIGDGWKAFRSGRNLAAWIGLVPRQQSTGGKEKLGSITKQGNRYLRWLLVAGAMAVIRYAQKHGTLKRPWLGRLMARRPTKVAAVALANKIARMAWAIIVHGERYREPGVLAAA
;
A
#
# COMPACT_ATOMS: atom_id res chain seq x y z
N MET A 1 31.16 -5.23 31.49
CA MET A 1 30.13 -5.56 30.49
C MET A 1 30.38 -4.67 29.28
N GLY A 2 30.46 -5.22 28.09
CA GLY A 2 30.64 -4.45 26.85
C GLY A 2 29.52 -3.44 26.62
N GLU A 3 29.85 -2.35 25.96
CA GLU A 3 28.86 -1.34 25.54
C GLU A 3 27.97 -1.90 24.44
N VAL A 4 26.64 -1.67 24.54
CA VAL A 4 25.70 -2.13 23.49
C VAL A 4 25.80 -1.23 22.26
N ILE A 5 26.14 -1.81 21.11
CA ILE A 5 26.25 -1.08 19.85
C ILE A 5 25.05 -1.35 18.92
N THR A 6 24.53 -2.57 18.94
CA THR A 6 23.41 -2.96 18.07
C THR A 6 22.34 -3.70 18.87
N ILE A 7 21.09 -3.32 18.64
CA ILE A 7 19.90 -3.95 19.25
C ILE A 7 18.97 -4.45 18.15
N GLY A 8 18.52 -5.69 18.28
CA GLY A 8 17.34 -6.21 17.60
C GLY A 8 16.14 -6.14 18.52
N LEU A 9 15.08 -5.48 18.06
CA LEU A 9 13.86 -5.26 18.81
C LEU A 9 12.69 -5.95 18.11
N ASP A 10 12.15 -6.98 18.76
CA ASP A 10 10.90 -7.60 18.34
C ASP A 10 9.73 -7.03 19.14
N ILE A 11 8.70 -6.53 18.41
CA ILE A 11 7.56 -5.79 18.95
C ILE A 11 6.36 -6.71 19.08
N ALA A 12 6.04 -7.13 20.28
CA ALA A 12 4.77 -7.80 20.58
C ALA A 12 3.75 -6.86 21.21
N LYS A 13 2.54 -7.36 21.42
CA LYS A 13 1.40 -6.54 21.90
C LYS A 13 1.65 -5.89 23.26
N SER A 14 2.18 -6.63 24.24
CA SER A 14 2.34 -6.19 25.63
C SER A 14 3.79 -6.16 26.10
N VAL A 15 4.62 -7.01 25.53
CA VAL A 15 6.03 -7.19 25.93
C VAL A 15 6.87 -7.17 24.66
N LEU A 16 8.00 -6.48 24.73
CA LEU A 16 8.98 -6.38 23.65
C LEU A 16 10.20 -7.22 24.01
N GLN A 17 10.74 -7.92 23.02
CA GLN A 17 11.96 -8.70 23.18
C GLN A 17 13.16 -7.90 22.67
N VAL A 18 14.16 -7.73 23.53
CA VAL A 18 15.38 -6.99 23.23
C VAL A 18 16.55 -7.98 23.17
N HIS A 19 17.32 -7.92 22.09
CA HIS A 19 18.58 -8.62 21.91
C HIS A 19 19.66 -7.62 21.54
N GLY A 20 20.64 -7.38 22.42
CA GLY A 20 21.69 -6.40 22.20
C GLY A 20 23.07 -7.05 22.18
N VAL A 21 23.92 -6.57 21.25
CA VAL A 21 25.30 -7.04 21.10
C VAL A 21 26.28 -5.87 21.18
N ASP A 22 27.51 -6.15 21.56
CA ASP A 22 28.64 -5.22 21.56
C ASP A 22 29.33 -5.17 20.18
N GLU A 23 30.48 -4.48 20.10
CA GLU A 23 31.27 -4.32 18.88
C GLU A 23 31.80 -5.66 18.32
N ASN A 24 32.02 -6.65 19.15
CA ASN A 24 32.50 -7.98 18.79
C ASN A 24 31.36 -8.95 18.44
N GLY A 25 30.09 -8.49 18.55
CA GLY A 25 28.92 -9.33 18.34
C GLY A 25 28.57 -10.22 19.53
N ALA A 26 29.23 -10.03 20.69
CA ALA A 26 28.91 -10.74 21.91
C ALA A 26 27.61 -10.22 22.51
N VAL A 27 26.76 -11.13 23.00
CA VAL A 27 25.43 -10.78 23.55
C VAL A 27 25.63 -10.15 24.94
N VAL A 28 25.27 -8.87 25.06
CA VAL A 28 25.33 -8.10 26.31
C VAL A 28 23.95 -7.83 26.92
N ILE A 29 22.89 -7.86 26.11
CA ILE A 29 21.51 -7.73 26.56
C ILE A 29 20.63 -8.81 25.91
N ARG A 30 19.88 -9.53 26.76
CA ARG A 30 18.80 -10.42 26.38
C ARG A 30 17.69 -10.27 27.39
N LYS A 31 16.68 -9.42 27.05
CA LYS A 31 15.68 -8.99 28.03
C LYS A 31 14.30 -8.86 27.43
N ARG A 32 13.29 -9.13 28.23
CA ARG A 32 11.89 -8.79 27.98
C ARG A 32 11.60 -7.46 28.66
N VAL A 33 11.08 -6.50 27.89
CA VAL A 33 10.74 -5.17 28.39
C VAL A 33 9.24 -4.95 28.20
N SER A 34 8.54 -4.55 29.26
CA SER A 34 7.13 -4.18 29.12
C SER A 34 6.99 -2.91 28.29
N ARG A 35 5.89 -2.80 27.57
CA ARG A 35 5.62 -1.64 26.71
C ARG A 35 5.70 -0.31 27.46
N ALA A 36 5.25 -0.28 28.73
CA ALA A 36 5.29 0.93 29.57
C ALA A 36 6.72 1.36 29.95
N LYS A 37 7.66 0.41 30.07
CA LYS A 37 9.06 0.68 30.45
C LYS A 37 10.01 0.85 29.26
N MET A 38 9.47 0.87 28.05
CA MET A 38 10.27 0.87 26.81
C MET A 38 11.14 2.12 26.70
N LEU A 39 10.56 3.31 26.86
CA LEU A 39 11.28 4.58 26.74
C LEU A 39 12.29 4.78 27.86
N GLU A 40 11.95 4.40 29.10
CA GLU A 40 12.85 4.42 30.23
C GLU A 40 14.08 3.52 29.98
N PHE A 41 13.83 2.31 29.50
CA PHE A 41 14.91 1.36 29.19
C PHE A 41 15.84 1.88 28.09
N PHE A 42 15.30 2.37 26.96
CA PHE A 42 16.16 2.90 25.90
C PHE A 42 16.80 4.23 26.26
N GLY A 43 16.14 5.08 27.05
CA GLY A 43 16.72 6.33 27.58
C GLY A 43 17.88 6.11 28.52
N SER A 44 18.00 4.93 29.15
CA SER A 44 19.15 4.56 29.98
C SER A 44 20.37 4.02 29.21
N LEU A 45 20.22 3.77 27.91
CA LEU A 45 21.27 3.29 27.02
C LEU A 45 21.94 4.47 26.27
N LYS A 46 23.23 4.31 25.98
CA LYS A 46 23.88 5.20 25.01
C LYS A 46 23.27 5.04 23.61
N PRO A 47 23.31 6.08 22.76
CA PRO A 47 22.86 5.98 21.38
C PRO A 47 23.48 4.77 20.65
N CYS A 48 22.63 3.90 20.09
CA CYS A 48 23.05 2.69 19.41
C CYS A 48 22.19 2.43 18.16
N LEU A 49 22.58 1.46 17.34
CA LEU A 49 21.79 1.01 16.20
C LEU A 49 20.65 0.10 16.68
N VAL A 50 19.39 0.45 16.32
CA VAL A 50 18.22 -0.36 16.67
C VAL A 50 17.54 -0.87 15.41
N GLY A 51 17.55 -2.19 15.18
CA GLY A 51 16.79 -2.86 14.16
C GLY A 51 15.39 -3.20 14.63
N ILE A 52 14.37 -2.98 13.81
CA ILE A 52 12.99 -3.33 14.09
C ILE A 52 12.38 -3.97 12.84
N GLU A 53 11.61 -5.05 13.01
CA GLU A 53 10.80 -5.58 11.92
C GLU A 53 9.62 -4.65 11.64
N ALA A 54 9.34 -4.35 10.35
CA ALA A 54 8.24 -3.48 9.93
C ALA A 54 6.88 -4.17 10.17
N CYS A 55 6.34 -3.98 11.36
CA CYS A 55 5.07 -4.50 11.86
C CYS A 55 4.14 -3.36 12.31
N PRO A 56 2.89 -3.64 12.74
CA PRO A 56 2.07 -2.64 13.42
C PRO A 56 2.81 -2.03 14.63
N ALA A 57 2.78 -0.69 14.75
CA ALA A 57 3.50 0.13 15.73
C ALA A 57 5.01 0.31 15.49
N ALA A 58 5.66 -0.37 14.54
CA ALA A 58 7.09 -0.19 14.27
C ALA A 58 7.46 1.28 13.95
N HIS A 59 6.64 1.98 13.17
CA HIS A 59 6.86 3.39 12.88
C HIS A 59 6.70 4.31 14.10
N HIS A 60 5.80 3.98 15.03
CA HIS A 60 5.68 4.73 16.30
C HIS A 60 6.97 4.57 17.11
N TRP A 61 7.35 3.33 17.39
CA TRP A 61 8.58 3.07 18.14
C TRP A 61 9.83 3.58 17.45
N GLY A 62 9.87 3.52 16.11
CA GLY A 62 10.95 4.12 15.36
C GLY A 62 11.12 5.60 15.68
N ARG A 63 10.06 6.38 15.64
CA ARG A 63 10.11 7.83 15.97
C ARG A 63 10.47 8.10 17.43
N GLU A 64 9.91 7.33 18.36
CA GLU A 64 10.20 7.53 19.79
C GLU A 64 11.69 7.22 20.11
N LEU A 65 12.23 6.17 19.50
CA LEU A 65 13.65 5.81 19.72
C LEU A 65 14.62 6.76 19.00
N GLU A 66 14.24 7.28 17.82
CA GLU A 66 15.02 8.35 17.15
C GLU A 66 15.03 9.63 17.99
N ALA A 67 13.92 9.97 18.66
CA ALA A 67 13.85 11.11 19.59
C ALA A 67 14.74 10.94 20.81
N LEU A 68 15.07 9.71 21.22
CA LEU A 68 16.06 9.38 22.27
C LEU A 68 17.51 9.37 21.75
N GLY A 69 17.74 9.65 20.47
CA GLY A 69 19.06 9.71 19.85
C GLY A 69 19.58 8.38 19.25
N HIS A 70 18.78 7.32 19.26
CA HIS A 70 19.17 6.05 18.63
C HIS A 70 19.07 6.10 17.10
N SER A 71 19.92 5.35 16.40
CA SER A 71 19.80 5.14 14.95
C SER A 71 18.85 3.98 14.67
N VAL A 72 17.62 4.26 14.21
CA VAL A 72 16.61 3.22 14.03
C VAL A 72 16.46 2.82 12.56
N ARG A 73 16.38 1.51 12.31
CA ARG A 73 16.21 0.95 10.98
C ARG A 73 15.08 -0.08 10.95
N LEU A 74 14.05 0.19 10.14
CA LEU A 74 12.95 -0.74 9.93
C LEU A 74 13.27 -1.69 8.77
N MET A 75 13.04 -2.99 8.96
CA MET A 75 13.31 -4.02 7.96
C MET A 75 12.02 -4.75 7.53
N PRO A 76 11.85 -5.06 6.22
CA PRO A 76 10.73 -5.89 5.79
C PRO A 76 10.79 -7.28 6.42
N PRO A 77 9.65 -7.84 6.91
CA PRO A 77 9.59 -9.18 7.53
C PRO A 77 10.18 -10.29 6.67
N SER A 78 9.98 -10.21 5.35
CA SER A 78 10.49 -11.21 4.41
C SER A 78 12.01 -11.31 4.37
N TYR A 79 12.73 -10.25 4.72
CA TYR A 79 14.19 -10.25 4.73
C TYR A 79 14.74 -10.71 6.08
N VAL A 80 14.07 -10.36 7.19
CA VAL A 80 14.45 -10.82 8.54
C VAL A 80 14.29 -12.33 8.66
N LYS A 81 13.23 -12.89 8.04
CA LYS A 81 12.95 -14.33 8.07
C LYS A 81 14.14 -15.21 7.63
N ALA A 82 15.00 -14.72 6.74
CA ALA A 82 16.17 -15.46 6.26
C ALA A 82 17.26 -15.67 7.37
N TYR A 83 17.21 -14.88 8.43
CA TYR A 83 18.16 -14.93 9.57
C TYR A 83 17.62 -15.70 10.76
N LEU A 84 16.38 -16.19 10.70
CA LEU A 84 15.82 -17.04 11.77
C LEU A 84 16.52 -18.38 11.80
N LYS A 85 17.17 -18.66 12.96
CA LYS A 85 17.84 -19.93 13.26
C LYS A 85 16.88 -20.81 14.05
N ARG A 86 16.43 -21.93 13.51
CA ARG A 86 15.59 -22.94 14.18
C ARG A 86 14.17 -22.48 14.51
N SER A 87 13.58 -23.05 15.60
CA SER A 87 12.20 -22.82 16.01
C SER A 87 11.88 -21.35 16.27
N LYS A 88 10.69 -20.92 15.84
CA LYS A 88 10.19 -19.58 16.05
C LYS A 88 9.90 -19.34 17.53
N ASN A 89 10.57 -18.35 18.12
CA ASN A 89 10.24 -17.75 19.42
C ASN A 89 10.73 -16.31 19.45
N ASP A 90 10.12 -15.47 20.28
CA ASP A 90 10.37 -14.03 20.33
C ASP A 90 11.86 -13.67 20.56
N ALA A 91 12.60 -14.48 21.31
CA ALA A 91 14.03 -14.26 21.56
C ALA A 91 14.88 -14.53 20.30
N ASN A 92 14.53 -15.55 19.51
CA ASN A 92 15.19 -15.85 18.25
C ASN A 92 14.80 -14.81 17.18
N ASP A 93 13.56 -14.29 17.20
CA ASP A 93 13.12 -13.23 16.31
C ASP A 93 13.91 -11.95 16.58
N ALA A 94 14.10 -11.53 17.84
CA ALA A 94 14.93 -10.39 18.21
C ALA A 94 16.41 -10.57 17.82
N ALA A 95 16.96 -11.77 17.99
CA ALA A 95 18.33 -12.08 17.57
C ALA A 95 18.50 -12.01 16.03
N ALA A 96 17.54 -12.54 15.28
CA ALA A 96 17.53 -12.47 13.83
C ALA A 96 17.44 -11.01 13.33
N ILE A 97 16.63 -10.16 13.99
CA ILE A 97 16.54 -8.72 13.71
C ILE A 97 17.88 -8.04 13.96
N CYS A 98 18.55 -8.35 15.10
CA CYS A 98 19.85 -7.81 15.44
C CYS A 98 20.93 -8.16 14.42
N GLU A 99 20.95 -9.40 13.95
CA GLU A 99 21.87 -9.83 12.90
C GLU A 99 21.55 -9.17 11.56
N ALA A 100 20.27 -9.13 11.17
CA ALA A 100 19.83 -8.61 9.88
C ALA A 100 20.12 -7.12 9.71
N VAL A 101 19.98 -6.29 10.76
CA VAL A 101 20.13 -4.83 10.67
C VAL A 101 21.54 -4.37 10.32
N THR A 102 22.56 -5.19 10.60
CA THR A 102 23.96 -4.88 10.33
C THR A 102 24.39 -5.22 8.89
N ARG A 103 23.57 -5.94 8.13
CA ARG A 103 23.96 -6.44 6.81
C ARG A 103 23.99 -5.33 5.75
N PRO A 104 25.11 -5.19 4.98
CA PRO A 104 25.27 -4.08 4.01
C PRO A 104 24.27 -4.14 2.85
N THR A 105 23.75 -5.33 2.53
CA THR A 105 22.76 -5.53 1.45
C THR A 105 21.29 -5.39 1.93
N MET A 106 21.07 -5.15 3.24
CA MET A 106 19.74 -5.00 3.79
C MET A 106 19.04 -3.75 3.23
N ARG A 107 17.76 -3.90 2.93
CA ARG A 107 16.90 -2.80 2.49
C ARG A 107 15.99 -2.38 3.62
N PHE A 108 16.03 -1.10 3.93
CA PHE A 108 15.28 -0.54 5.03
C PHE A 108 14.01 0.15 4.54
N VAL A 109 13.00 0.19 5.42
CA VAL A 109 11.76 0.92 5.24
C VAL A 109 11.90 2.27 5.95
N ALA A 110 11.62 3.38 5.27
CA ALA A 110 11.63 4.70 5.88
C ALA A 110 10.60 4.78 7.01
N ILE A 111 10.99 5.38 8.14
CA ILE A 111 10.08 5.65 9.26
C ILE A 111 9.10 6.73 8.81
N LYS A 112 7.80 6.44 8.91
CA LYS A 112 6.74 7.36 8.50
C LYS A 112 6.43 8.38 9.59
N SER A 113 6.20 9.63 9.19
CA SER A 113 5.72 10.68 10.10
C SER A 113 4.31 10.39 10.61
N LYS A 114 3.85 11.11 11.64
CA LYS A 114 2.47 11.01 12.15
C LYS A 114 1.46 11.35 11.07
N ASP A 115 1.73 12.38 10.25
CA ASP A 115 0.83 12.82 9.16
C ASP A 115 0.75 11.79 8.03
N GLN A 116 1.87 11.17 7.67
CA GLN A 116 1.88 10.06 6.72
C GLN A 116 1.06 8.87 7.22
N GLN A 117 1.17 8.54 8.52
CA GLN A 117 0.36 7.49 9.15
C GLN A 117 -1.13 7.84 9.15
N ALA A 118 -1.48 9.09 9.43
CA ALA A 118 -2.86 9.58 9.39
C ALA A 118 -3.44 9.47 7.97
N ALA A 119 -2.71 9.91 6.94
CA ALA A 119 -3.11 9.74 5.55
C ALA A 119 -3.31 8.26 5.18
N LEU A 120 -2.44 7.36 5.65
CA LEU A 120 -2.60 5.92 5.45
C LEU A 120 -3.82 5.34 6.17
N MET A 121 -4.21 5.88 7.33
CA MET A 121 -5.46 5.49 8.00
C MET A 121 -6.67 5.81 7.14
N LEU A 122 -6.73 7.00 6.50
CA LEU A 122 -7.79 7.35 5.56
C LEU A 122 -7.87 6.34 4.41
N HIS A 123 -6.73 5.98 3.81
CA HIS A 123 -6.68 4.98 2.73
C HIS A 123 -7.15 3.60 3.18
N ARG A 124 -6.75 3.14 4.38
CA ARG A 124 -7.13 1.83 4.92
C ARG A 124 -8.62 1.79 5.28
N ALA A 125 -9.14 2.85 5.92
CA ALA A 125 -10.56 3.00 6.21
C ALA A 125 -11.37 3.01 4.92
N ARG A 126 -10.98 3.81 3.93
CA ARG A 126 -11.61 3.84 2.61
C ARG A 126 -11.67 2.45 1.95
N GLN A 127 -10.56 1.72 1.98
CA GLN A 127 -10.49 0.38 1.40
C GLN A 127 -11.42 -0.61 2.11
N LEU A 128 -11.52 -0.52 3.44
CA LEU A 128 -12.43 -1.33 4.24
C LEU A 128 -13.89 -1.03 3.87
N LEU A 129 -14.29 0.25 3.89
CA LEU A 129 -15.66 0.66 3.60
C LEU A 129 -16.07 0.34 2.15
N VAL A 130 -15.18 0.51 1.17
CA VAL A 130 -15.44 0.08 -0.22
C VAL A 130 -15.71 -1.42 -0.29
N ARG A 131 -14.93 -2.23 0.43
CA ARG A 131 -15.14 -3.69 0.48
C ARG A 131 -16.48 -4.03 1.14
N GLN A 132 -16.81 -3.42 2.28
CA GLN A 132 -18.09 -3.64 2.98
C GLN A 132 -19.26 -3.25 2.09
N ARG A 133 -19.21 -2.08 1.42
CA ARG A 133 -20.26 -1.65 0.49
C ARG A 133 -20.44 -2.62 -0.68
N THR A 134 -19.35 -3.17 -1.19
CA THR A 134 -19.40 -4.19 -2.24
C THR A 134 -20.05 -5.49 -1.73
N MET A 135 -19.72 -5.91 -0.51
CA MET A 135 -20.33 -7.08 0.13
C MET A 135 -21.83 -6.90 0.30
N LEU A 136 -22.28 -5.74 0.78
CA LEU A 136 -23.71 -5.42 0.91
C LEU A 136 -24.42 -5.41 -0.45
N SER A 137 -23.82 -4.77 -1.46
CA SER A 137 -24.37 -4.79 -2.83
C SER A 137 -24.54 -6.21 -3.38
N ASN A 138 -23.56 -7.10 -3.12
CA ASN A 138 -23.64 -8.48 -3.56
C ASN A 138 -24.69 -9.28 -2.77
N ALA A 139 -24.81 -9.05 -1.44
CA ALA A 139 -25.82 -9.68 -0.61
C ALA A 139 -27.25 -9.28 -1.05
N ILE A 140 -27.51 -7.97 -1.23
CA ILE A 140 -28.79 -7.46 -1.75
C ILE A 140 -29.11 -8.11 -3.10
N ARG A 141 -28.13 -8.18 -3.97
CA ARG A 141 -28.27 -8.79 -5.30
C ARG A 141 -28.58 -10.27 -5.24
N GLY A 142 -27.92 -11.01 -4.34
CA GLY A 142 -28.16 -12.44 -4.11
C GLY A 142 -29.58 -12.69 -3.57
N HIS A 143 -29.96 -11.97 -2.51
CA HIS A 143 -31.30 -12.14 -1.91
C HIS A 143 -32.44 -11.81 -2.88
N LEU A 144 -32.31 -10.73 -3.66
CA LEU A 144 -33.34 -10.36 -4.65
C LEU A 144 -33.37 -11.32 -5.82
N ALA A 145 -32.26 -11.95 -6.20
CA ALA A 145 -32.21 -12.96 -7.23
C ALA A 145 -33.04 -14.23 -6.87
N GLU A 146 -33.07 -14.62 -5.57
CA GLU A 146 -33.94 -15.70 -5.10
C GLU A 146 -35.43 -15.36 -5.23
N LEU A 147 -35.79 -14.10 -5.37
CA LEU A 147 -37.13 -13.62 -5.66
C LEU A 147 -37.36 -13.36 -7.17
N GLY A 148 -36.45 -13.80 -8.03
CA GLY A 148 -36.50 -13.56 -9.48
C GLY A 148 -36.17 -12.12 -9.90
N ILE A 149 -35.70 -11.26 -8.98
CA ILE A 149 -35.41 -9.86 -9.24
C ILE A 149 -33.91 -9.71 -9.55
N VAL A 150 -33.58 -9.46 -10.81
CA VAL A 150 -32.21 -9.35 -11.32
C VAL A 150 -31.95 -7.97 -11.92
N SER A 151 -30.76 -7.42 -11.75
CA SER A 151 -30.34 -6.15 -12.32
C SER A 151 -28.91 -6.21 -12.87
N ALA A 152 -28.56 -5.24 -13.74
CA ALA A 152 -27.21 -5.09 -14.29
C ALA A 152 -26.14 -4.94 -13.17
N LYS A 153 -24.91 -5.37 -13.45
CA LYS A 153 -23.78 -5.17 -12.52
C LYS A 153 -23.41 -3.68 -12.42
N GLY A 154 -22.84 -3.29 -11.27
CA GLY A 154 -22.34 -1.96 -11.03
C GLY A 154 -23.33 -1.05 -10.28
N ARG A 155 -22.95 0.23 -10.19
CA ARG A 155 -23.67 1.23 -9.33
C ARG A 155 -25.14 1.45 -9.77
N GLN A 156 -25.36 1.54 -11.06
CA GLN A 156 -26.71 1.78 -11.60
C GLN A 156 -27.66 0.63 -11.27
N GLY A 157 -27.24 -0.63 -11.53
CA GLY A 157 -28.08 -1.78 -11.20
C GLY A 157 -28.29 -1.96 -9.70
N THR A 158 -27.30 -1.61 -8.84
CA THR A 158 -27.55 -1.58 -7.39
C THR A 158 -28.57 -0.50 -7.02
N GLY A 159 -28.52 0.68 -7.66
CA GLY A 159 -29.53 1.72 -7.45
C GLY A 159 -30.94 1.27 -7.82
N THR A 160 -31.11 0.55 -8.94
CA THR A 160 -32.39 -0.06 -9.32
C THR A 160 -32.92 -1.02 -8.23
N LEU A 161 -32.07 -1.90 -7.70
CA LEU A 161 -32.45 -2.84 -6.64
C LEU A 161 -32.83 -2.13 -5.34
N LEU A 162 -32.12 -1.08 -4.98
CA LEU A 162 -32.45 -0.25 -3.81
C LEU A 162 -33.79 0.46 -3.98
N GLY A 163 -34.13 0.92 -5.20
CA GLY A 163 -35.44 1.48 -5.52
C GLY A 163 -36.57 0.46 -5.34
N ILE A 164 -36.39 -0.78 -5.78
CA ILE A 164 -37.36 -1.88 -5.58
C ILE A 164 -37.56 -2.19 -4.09
N ILE A 165 -36.50 -2.18 -3.30
CA ILE A 165 -36.59 -2.39 -1.85
C ILE A 165 -37.42 -1.26 -1.19
N ALA A 166 -37.19 -0.02 -1.58
CA ALA A 166 -37.86 1.17 -1.05
C ALA A 166 -39.33 1.28 -1.47
N ASP A 167 -39.73 0.63 -2.55
CA ASP A 167 -41.13 0.64 -3.03
C ASP A 167 -41.96 -0.38 -2.24
N ALA A 168 -42.73 0.11 -1.28
CA ALA A 168 -43.64 -0.71 -0.48
C ALA A 168 -44.76 -1.37 -1.30
N GLY A 169 -45.06 -0.84 -2.50
CA GLY A 169 -46.06 -1.37 -3.42
C GLY A 169 -45.55 -2.55 -4.26
N ASP A 170 -44.26 -2.80 -4.33
CA ASP A 170 -43.70 -3.90 -5.12
C ASP A 170 -43.95 -5.26 -4.43
N ARG A 171 -44.98 -5.98 -4.91
CA ARG A 171 -45.41 -7.26 -4.35
C ARG A 171 -44.44 -8.42 -4.55
N ARG A 172 -43.41 -8.26 -5.40
CA ARG A 172 -42.38 -9.29 -5.62
C ARG A 172 -41.51 -9.52 -4.38
N VAL A 173 -41.44 -8.53 -3.48
CA VAL A 173 -40.64 -8.60 -2.25
C VAL A 173 -41.59 -8.87 -1.07
N PRO A 174 -41.57 -10.07 -0.49
CA PRO A 174 -42.39 -10.40 0.68
C PRO A 174 -42.08 -9.49 1.88
N PRO A 175 -43.07 -9.18 2.76
CA PRO A 175 -42.89 -8.25 3.90
C PRO A 175 -41.68 -8.61 4.79
N VAL A 176 -41.48 -9.89 5.12
CA VAL A 176 -40.36 -10.36 5.95
C VAL A 176 -39.02 -10.11 5.25
N ALA A 177 -38.92 -10.41 3.94
CA ALA A 177 -37.74 -10.15 3.17
C ALA A 177 -37.44 -8.65 3.05
N ARG A 178 -38.48 -7.82 2.89
CA ARG A 178 -38.34 -6.37 2.82
C ARG A 178 -37.72 -5.80 4.09
N GLY A 179 -38.16 -6.22 5.26
CA GLY A 179 -37.58 -5.77 6.53
C GLY A 179 -36.09 -6.03 6.65
N VAL A 180 -35.62 -7.19 6.20
CA VAL A 180 -34.20 -7.53 6.18
C VAL A 180 -33.43 -6.72 5.12
N LEU A 181 -33.99 -6.61 3.90
CA LEU A 181 -33.38 -5.86 2.81
C LEU A 181 -33.26 -4.36 3.12
N ASP A 182 -34.22 -3.78 3.84
CA ASP A 182 -34.16 -2.40 4.31
C ASP A 182 -32.98 -2.16 5.25
N VAL A 183 -32.66 -3.11 6.13
CA VAL A 183 -31.46 -3.01 6.99
C VAL A 183 -30.20 -2.95 6.14
N LEU A 184 -30.07 -3.84 5.14
CA LEU A 184 -28.91 -3.86 4.23
C LEU A 184 -28.83 -2.58 3.37
N ALA A 185 -29.97 -2.07 2.92
CA ALA A 185 -30.06 -0.83 2.14
C ALA A 185 -29.62 0.39 2.96
N ARG A 186 -30.09 0.52 4.19
CA ARG A 186 -29.65 1.61 5.10
C ARG A 186 -28.15 1.56 5.36
N GLN A 187 -27.57 0.39 5.63
CA GLN A 187 -26.13 0.24 5.80
C GLN A 187 -25.36 0.59 4.51
N TYR A 188 -25.85 0.18 3.34
CA TYR A 188 -25.24 0.54 2.06
C TYR A 188 -25.18 2.06 1.84
N HIS A 189 -26.26 2.78 2.17
CA HIS A 189 -26.31 4.23 2.08
C HIS A 189 -25.39 4.90 3.10
N ALA A 190 -25.40 4.45 4.37
CA ALA A 190 -24.51 4.95 5.41
C ALA A 190 -23.04 4.82 5.01
N LEU A 191 -22.60 3.64 4.52
CA LEU A 191 -21.25 3.45 4.00
C LEU A 191 -20.95 4.37 2.81
N GLY A 192 -21.94 4.69 1.98
CA GLY A 192 -21.81 5.65 0.89
C GLY A 192 -21.49 7.06 1.38
N SER A 193 -22.17 7.52 2.42
CA SER A 193 -21.96 8.82 3.09
C SER A 193 -20.55 8.91 3.72
N GLU A 194 -20.17 7.88 4.48
CA GLU A 194 -18.86 7.81 5.13
C GLU A 194 -17.71 7.80 4.12
N LEU A 195 -17.87 7.05 3.02
CA LEU A 195 -16.89 7.06 1.91
C LEU A 195 -16.75 8.46 1.31
N GLY A 196 -17.87 9.18 1.14
CA GLY A 196 -17.85 10.58 0.67
C GLY A 196 -17.09 11.50 1.62
N SER A 197 -17.21 11.30 2.95
CA SER A 197 -16.46 12.04 3.96
C SER A 197 -14.96 11.77 3.87
N ILE A 198 -14.56 10.49 3.81
CA ILE A 198 -13.15 10.11 3.65
C ILE A 198 -12.56 10.64 2.33
N ASP A 199 -13.31 10.59 1.23
CA ASP A 199 -12.85 11.11 -0.06
C ASP A 199 -12.64 12.63 -0.02
N ARG A 200 -13.48 13.39 0.70
CA ARG A 200 -13.25 14.84 0.95
C ARG A 200 -11.98 15.09 1.74
N ASN A 201 -11.72 14.32 2.80
CA ASN A 201 -10.50 14.45 3.60
C ASN A 201 -9.24 14.12 2.80
N LEU A 202 -9.27 13.07 1.98
CA LEU A 202 -8.18 12.72 1.06
C LEU A 202 -7.93 13.84 0.02
N LEU A 203 -8.99 14.45 -0.49
CA LEU A 203 -8.89 15.55 -1.44
C LEU A 203 -8.32 16.82 -0.77
N ALA A 204 -8.71 17.11 0.47
CA ALA A 204 -8.14 18.22 1.25
C ALA A 204 -6.63 18.03 1.47
N TRP A 205 -6.23 16.82 1.89
CA TRP A 205 -4.83 16.46 2.06
C TRP A 205 -4.04 16.53 0.72
N HIS A 206 -4.64 16.06 -0.37
CA HIS A 206 -4.07 16.17 -1.71
C HIS A 206 -3.78 17.63 -2.09
N ARG A 207 -4.74 18.52 -1.86
CA ARG A 207 -4.60 19.95 -2.18
C ARG A 207 -3.51 20.65 -1.36
N SER A 208 -3.26 20.23 -0.12
CA SER A 208 -2.20 20.79 0.73
C SER A 208 -0.80 20.27 0.37
N SER A 209 -0.68 19.14 -0.34
CA SER A 209 0.59 18.53 -0.70
C SER A 209 1.01 18.87 -2.13
N GLU A 210 2.07 19.66 -2.29
CA GLU A 210 2.63 20.00 -3.61
C GLU A 210 3.07 18.73 -4.36
N ALA A 211 3.76 17.82 -3.69
CA ALA A 211 4.21 16.55 -4.27
C ALA A 211 3.02 15.72 -4.80
N SER A 212 1.91 15.70 -4.05
CA SER A 212 0.69 15.00 -4.48
C SER A 212 0.07 15.64 -5.72
N ARG A 213 0.02 16.97 -5.79
CA ARG A 213 -0.48 17.71 -6.97
C ARG A 213 0.39 17.49 -8.20
N ARG A 214 1.72 17.47 -8.05
CA ARG A 214 2.63 17.15 -9.17
C ARG A 214 2.39 15.74 -9.72
N LEU A 215 2.13 14.78 -8.85
CA LEU A 215 1.84 13.41 -9.30
C LEU A 215 0.53 13.31 -10.09
N GLU A 216 -0.48 14.12 -9.77
CA GLU A 216 -1.76 14.14 -10.47
C GLU A 216 -1.63 14.57 -11.94
N GLU A 217 -0.57 15.31 -12.30
CA GLU A 217 -0.30 15.65 -13.71
C GLU A 217 -0.09 14.41 -14.59
N ILE A 218 0.27 13.26 -13.99
CA ILE A 218 0.48 12.00 -14.73
C ILE A 218 -0.89 11.36 -15.04
N PRO A 219 -1.23 11.16 -16.30
CA PRO A 219 -2.47 10.46 -16.66
C PRO A 219 -2.58 9.07 -16.04
N GLY A 220 -3.67 8.85 -15.30
CA GLY A 220 -3.91 7.65 -14.52
C GLY A 220 -3.56 7.78 -13.03
N ILE A 221 -3.01 8.93 -12.62
CA ILE A 221 -2.86 9.29 -11.21
C ILE A 221 -3.89 10.37 -10.88
N GLY A 222 -4.93 10.01 -10.13
CA GLY A 222 -5.83 10.98 -9.51
C GLY A 222 -5.46 11.19 -8.02
N PRO A 223 -6.23 12.04 -7.28
CA PRO A 223 -5.94 12.37 -5.87
C PRO A 223 -5.70 11.15 -4.98
N VAL A 224 -6.52 10.10 -5.12
CA VAL A 224 -6.38 8.87 -4.30
C VAL A 224 -5.07 8.13 -4.59
N VAL A 225 -4.63 8.07 -5.85
CA VAL A 225 -3.37 7.40 -6.21
C VAL A 225 -2.19 8.24 -5.76
N ALA A 226 -2.24 9.56 -5.99
CA ALA A 226 -1.19 10.50 -5.61
C ALA A 226 -0.95 10.48 -4.10
N THR A 227 -2.02 10.65 -3.31
CA THR A 227 -1.95 10.65 -1.84
C THR A 227 -1.46 9.32 -1.29
N ALA A 228 -1.89 8.18 -1.88
CA ALA A 228 -1.41 6.86 -1.48
C ALA A 228 0.08 6.68 -1.74
N LEU A 229 0.60 7.13 -2.89
CA LEU A 229 2.02 7.07 -3.22
C LEU A 229 2.85 7.90 -2.23
N ILE A 230 2.45 9.15 -1.97
CA ILE A 230 3.17 10.03 -1.03
C ILE A 230 3.14 9.46 0.39
N ALA A 231 1.99 8.99 0.87
CA ALA A 231 1.86 8.46 2.23
C ALA A 231 2.60 7.12 2.43
N GLU A 232 2.63 6.25 1.42
CA GLU A 232 3.31 4.95 1.53
C GLU A 232 4.82 5.03 1.39
N ILE A 233 5.33 5.91 0.54
CA ILE A 233 6.77 6.01 0.25
C ILE A 233 7.43 7.03 1.17
N GLY A 234 6.74 8.14 1.49
CA GLY A 234 7.26 9.21 2.35
C GLY A 234 8.55 9.81 1.79
N ASP A 235 9.56 9.95 2.64
CA ASP A 235 10.88 10.45 2.25
C ASP A 235 11.75 9.38 1.57
N GLY A 236 11.23 8.15 1.46
CA GLY A 236 11.94 7.01 0.89
C GLY A 236 12.10 7.01 -0.64
N TRP A 237 11.63 8.04 -1.36
CA TRP A 237 11.75 8.11 -2.82
C TRP A 237 13.20 8.03 -3.30
N LYS A 238 14.12 8.70 -2.61
CA LYS A 238 15.56 8.73 -2.92
C LYS A 238 16.26 7.40 -2.61
N ALA A 239 15.68 6.54 -1.79
CA ALA A 239 16.22 5.20 -1.53
C ALA A 239 16.11 4.26 -2.75
N PHE A 240 15.23 4.57 -3.69
CA PHE A 240 15.16 3.86 -4.97
C PHE A 240 16.18 4.43 -5.96
N ARG A 241 17.13 3.62 -6.39
CA ARG A 241 18.15 4.02 -7.38
C ARG A 241 17.55 4.45 -8.73
N SER A 242 16.35 4.02 -9.05
CA SER A 242 15.64 4.35 -10.29
C SER A 242 14.13 4.06 -10.19
N GLY A 243 13.34 4.62 -11.09
CA GLY A 243 11.93 4.29 -11.20
C GLY A 243 11.67 2.80 -11.52
N ARG A 244 12.65 2.08 -12.11
CA ARG A 244 12.56 0.63 -12.30
C ARG A 244 12.58 -0.10 -10.95
N ASN A 245 13.41 0.35 -10.01
CA ASN A 245 13.45 -0.20 -8.65
C ASN A 245 12.14 0.04 -7.90
N LEU A 246 11.54 1.23 -8.03
CA LEU A 246 10.22 1.51 -7.47
C LEU A 246 9.15 0.58 -8.07
N ALA A 247 9.09 0.42 -9.40
CA ALA A 247 8.14 -0.48 -10.05
C ALA A 247 8.33 -1.95 -9.63
N ALA A 248 9.58 -2.38 -9.42
CA ALA A 248 9.90 -3.70 -8.89
C ALA A 248 9.45 -3.85 -7.43
N TRP A 249 9.66 -2.83 -6.59
CA TRP A 249 9.22 -2.80 -5.20
C TRP A 249 7.68 -2.87 -5.09
N ILE A 250 6.95 -2.21 -6.01
CA ILE A 250 5.49 -2.32 -6.08
C ILE A 250 5.04 -3.71 -6.61
N GLY A 251 5.94 -4.46 -7.25
CA GLY A 251 5.68 -5.77 -7.82
C GLY A 251 5.02 -5.75 -9.19
N LEU A 252 5.32 -4.71 -9.99
CA LEU A 252 4.84 -4.51 -11.37
C LEU A 252 5.83 -5.03 -12.44
N VAL A 253 6.88 -5.74 -12.02
CA VAL A 253 7.85 -6.35 -12.95
C VAL A 253 7.60 -7.84 -13.10
N PRO A 254 7.91 -8.46 -14.25
CA PRO A 254 7.80 -9.89 -14.44
C PRO A 254 8.66 -10.68 -13.45
N ARG A 255 8.19 -11.86 -13.04
CA ARG A 255 9.04 -12.84 -12.38
C ARG A 255 10.04 -13.39 -13.37
N GLN A 256 11.28 -13.46 -12.96
CA GLN A 256 12.34 -14.08 -13.72
C GLN A 256 12.50 -15.53 -13.28
N GLN A 257 12.46 -16.45 -14.20
CA GLN A 257 12.66 -17.90 -14.00
C GLN A 257 13.71 -18.35 -15.04
N SER A 258 14.94 -17.88 -14.84
CA SER A 258 16.03 -18.15 -15.76
C SER A 258 16.92 -19.25 -15.17
N THR A 259 17.14 -20.30 -15.93
CA THR A 259 18.05 -21.41 -15.60
C THR A 259 18.89 -21.73 -16.83
N GLY A 260 20.20 -21.97 -16.65
CA GLY A 260 21.07 -22.41 -17.73
C GLY A 260 21.13 -21.50 -18.96
N GLY A 261 21.13 -20.18 -18.75
CA GLY A 261 21.18 -19.18 -19.83
C GLY A 261 19.86 -18.96 -20.59
N LYS A 262 18.79 -19.69 -20.28
CA LYS A 262 17.46 -19.49 -20.87
C LYS A 262 16.63 -18.51 -20.03
N GLU A 263 16.38 -17.31 -20.58
CA GLU A 263 15.50 -16.34 -19.93
C GLU A 263 14.03 -16.70 -20.11
N LYS A 264 13.32 -16.90 -19.00
CA LYS A 264 11.88 -17.12 -18.99
C LYS A 264 11.22 -16.07 -18.07
N LEU A 265 10.43 -15.19 -18.66
CA LEU A 265 9.64 -14.20 -17.93
C LEU A 265 8.22 -14.73 -17.71
N GLY A 266 7.79 -14.69 -16.45
CA GLY A 266 6.44 -15.07 -16.04
C GLY A 266 5.50 -13.87 -15.85
N SER A 267 4.40 -14.09 -15.10
CA SER A 267 3.53 -13.02 -14.64
C SER A 267 4.29 -12.06 -13.71
N ILE A 268 3.70 -10.88 -13.42
CA ILE A 268 4.30 -9.92 -12.48
C ILE A 268 4.53 -10.55 -11.11
N THR A 269 5.57 -10.08 -10.40
CA THR A 269 5.99 -10.64 -9.11
C THR A 269 4.92 -10.56 -8.04
N LYS A 270 4.08 -9.51 -8.08
CA LYS A 270 3.07 -9.18 -7.06
C LYS A 270 3.66 -8.99 -5.66
N GLN A 271 4.97 -8.89 -5.52
CA GLN A 271 5.64 -8.54 -4.27
C GLN A 271 5.37 -7.08 -3.89
N GLY A 272 5.61 -6.75 -2.63
CA GLY A 272 5.44 -5.38 -2.14
C GLY A 272 3.99 -4.94 -1.98
N ASN A 273 3.75 -3.63 -2.05
CA ASN A 273 2.49 -3.03 -1.66
C ASN A 273 1.34 -3.37 -2.62
N ARG A 274 0.43 -4.23 -2.16
CA ARG A 274 -0.75 -4.67 -2.92
C ARG A 274 -1.71 -3.53 -3.24
N TYR A 275 -1.85 -2.57 -2.33
CA TYR A 275 -2.78 -1.46 -2.49
C TYR A 275 -2.30 -0.48 -3.57
N LEU A 276 -1.03 -0.05 -3.52
CA LEU A 276 -0.44 0.79 -4.57
C LEU A 276 -0.50 0.13 -5.95
N ARG A 277 -0.18 -1.15 -6.01
CA ARG A 277 -0.27 -1.91 -7.27
C ARG A 277 -1.69 -1.91 -7.83
N TRP A 278 -2.70 -2.14 -6.98
CA TRP A 278 -4.10 -2.11 -7.38
C TRP A 278 -4.52 -0.72 -7.88
N LEU A 279 -4.17 0.34 -7.16
CA LEU A 279 -4.47 1.72 -7.54
C LEU A 279 -3.85 2.09 -8.89
N LEU A 280 -2.57 1.79 -9.09
CA LEU A 280 -1.85 2.09 -10.33
C LEU A 280 -2.44 1.32 -11.53
N VAL A 281 -2.81 0.06 -11.35
CA VAL A 281 -3.46 -0.73 -12.41
C VAL A 281 -4.87 -0.18 -12.70
N ALA A 282 -5.63 0.24 -11.68
CA ALA A 282 -6.94 0.86 -11.86
C ALA A 282 -6.82 2.19 -12.63
N GLY A 283 -5.84 3.03 -12.29
CA GLY A 283 -5.53 4.27 -13.01
C GLY A 283 -5.12 4.01 -14.46
N ALA A 284 -4.25 3.02 -14.69
CA ALA A 284 -3.87 2.59 -16.04
C ALA A 284 -5.07 2.09 -16.85
N MET A 285 -5.99 1.35 -16.24
CA MET A 285 -7.23 0.93 -16.90
C MET A 285 -8.14 2.10 -17.27
N ALA A 286 -8.20 3.15 -16.44
CA ALA A 286 -8.96 4.36 -16.78
C ALA A 286 -8.36 5.05 -18.02
N VAL A 287 -7.03 5.17 -18.09
CA VAL A 287 -6.33 5.73 -19.27
C VAL A 287 -6.60 4.89 -20.53
N ILE A 288 -6.56 3.56 -20.42
CA ILE A 288 -6.83 2.66 -21.55
C ILE A 288 -8.27 2.82 -22.03
N ARG A 289 -9.26 2.86 -21.14
CA ARG A 289 -10.67 3.08 -21.51
C ARG A 289 -10.87 4.42 -22.21
N TYR A 290 -10.22 5.47 -21.71
CA TYR A 290 -10.24 6.77 -22.37
C TYR A 290 -9.62 6.70 -23.76
N ALA A 291 -8.48 6.05 -23.92
CA ALA A 291 -7.79 5.87 -25.19
C ALA A 291 -8.60 5.03 -26.20
N GLN A 292 -9.32 4.01 -25.73
CA GLN A 292 -10.23 3.21 -26.57
C GLN A 292 -11.39 4.04 -27.12
N LYS A 293 -11.87 5.02 -26.35
CA LYS A 293 -12.98 5.90 -26.75
C LYS A 293 -12.53 7.07 -27.63
N HIS A 294 -11.35 7.63 -27.35
CA HIS A 294 -10.89 8.89 -27.95
C HIS A 294 -9.62 8.76 -28.82
N GLY A 295 -9.14 7.52 -29.01
CA GLY A 295 -7.93 7.25 -29.78
C GLY A 295 -6.63 7.40 -28.99
N THR A 296 -5.52 7.03 -29.63
CA THR A 296 -4.19 6.94 -29.02
C THR A 296 -3.16 7.88 -29.65
N LEU A 297 -3.56 8.86 -30.45
CA LEU A 297 -2.67 9.78 -31.18
C LEU A 297 -1.62 10.42 -30.28
N LYS A 298 -2.02 10.89 -29.08
CA LYS A 298 -1.10 11.48 -28.10
C LYS A 298 -0.21 10.45 -27.39
N ARG A 299 -0.44 9.13 -27.59
CA ARG A 299 0.28 8.04 -26.93
C ARG A 299 0.56 6.87 -27.84
N PRO A 300 1.39 7.05 -28.88
CA PRO A 300 1.64 6.02 -29.90
C PRO A 300 2.13 4.68 -29.30
N TRP A 301 2.94 4.76 -28.23
CA TRP A 301 3.41 3.57 -27.50
C TRP A 301 2.24 2.74 -26.95
N LEU A 302 1.24 3.40 -26.34
CA LEU A 302 0.06 2.71 -25.80
C LEU A 302 -0.76 2.07 -26.92
N GLY A 303 -0.96 2.77 -28.02
CA GLY A 303 -1.65 2.23 -29.21
C GLY A 303 -0.98 0.95 -29.73
N ARG A 304 0.34 0.99 -29.95
CA ARG A 304 1.12 -0.19 -30.36
C ARG A 304 1.05 -1.34 -29.36
N LEU A 305 1.00 -1.03 -28.05
CA LEU A 305 0.90 -2.05 -27.01
C LEU A 305 -0.48 -2.72 -27.02
N MET A 306 -1.55 -1.92 -27.11
CA MET A 306 -2.94 -2.41 -27.13
C MET A 306 -3.26 -3.25 -28.35
N ALA A 307 -2.64 -2.95 -29.51
CA ALA A 307 -2.80 -3.73 -30.74
C ALA A 307 -2.25 -5.16 -30.63
N ARG A 308 -1.23 -5.41 -29.79
CA ARG A 308 -0.52 -6.70 -29.70
C ARG A 308 -0.67 -7.44 -28.38
N ARG A 309 -1.30 -6.85 -27.37
CA ARG A 309 -1.40 -7.44 -26.02
C ARG A 309 -2.80 -7.27 -25.45
N PRO A 310 -3.31 -8.27 -24.70
CA PRO A 310 -4.59 -8.17 -24.01
C PRO A 310 -4.65 -6.94 -23.08
N THR A 311 -5.81 -6.33 -22.95
CA THR A 311 -6.05 -5.09 -22.19
C THR A 311 -5.46 -5.11 -20.79
N LYS A 312 -5.59 -6.23 -20.03
CA LYS A 312 -5.04 -6.36 -18.68
C LYS A 312 -3.51 -6.35 -18.66
N VAL A 313 -2.86 -6.93 -19.67
CA VAL A 313 -1.40 -6.94 -19.81
C VAL A 313 -0.92 -5.52 -20.14
N ALA A 314 -1.61 -4.84 -21.06
CA ALA A 314 -1.34 -3.44 -21.39
C ALA A 314 -1.50 -2.52 -20.16
N ALA A 315 -2.52 -2.75 -19.33
CA ALA A 315 -2.74 -2.00 -18.09
C ALA A 315 -1.61 -2.17 -17.08
N VAL A 316 -1.09 -3.38 -16.91
CA VAL A 316 0.05 -3.64 -16.01
C VAL A 316 1.33 -2.97 -16.55
N ALA A 317 1.59 -3.03 -17.84
CA ALA A 317 2.73 -2.37 -18.45
C ALA A 317 2.64 -0.84 -18.33
N LEU A 318 1.44 -0.28 -18.53
CA LEU A 318 1.20 1.15 -18.32
C LEU A 318 1.34 1.54 -16.84
N ALA A 319 0.82 0.74 -15.90
CA ALA A 319 0.99 0.95 -14.46
C ALA A 319 2.47 0.98 -14.06
N ASN A 320 3.30 0.09 -14.62
CA ASN A 320 4.75 0.11 -14.44
C ASN A 320 5.36 1.42 -14.97
N LYS A 321 4.95 1.88 -16.16
CA LYS A 321 5.42 3.15 -16.73
C LYS A 321 4.99 4.34 -15.86
N ILE A 322 3.74 4.38 -15.38
CA ILE A 322 3.21 5.39 -14.46
C ILE A 322 4.05 5.44 -13.17
N ALA A 323 4.33 4.30 -12.54
CA ALA A 323 5.17 4.23 -11.34
C ALA A 323 6.58 4.81 -11.58
N ARG A 324 7.17 4.53 -12.75
CA ARG A 324 8.48 5.07 -13.12
C ARG A 324 8.46 6.57 -13.35
N MET A 325 7.41 7.10 -13.97
CA MET A 325 7.22 8.55 -14.15
C MET A 325 7.00 9.23 -12.80
N ALA A 326 6.19 8.65 -11.91
CA ALA A 326 5.97 9.17 -10.57
C ALA A 326 7.30 9.31 -9.78
N TRP A 327 8.17 8.30 -9.87
CA TRP A 327 9.50 8.36 -9.26
C TRP A 327 10.34 9.51 -9.84
N ALA A 328 10.39 9.64 -11.17
CA ALA A 328 11.20 10.67 -11.82
C ALA A 328 10.72 12.09 -11.44
N ILE A 329 9.42 12.33 -11.44
CA ILE A 329 8.83 13.63 -11.08
C ILE A 329 9.17 14.01 -9.64
N ILE A 330 9.07 13.08 -8.70
CA ILE A 330 9.35 13.39 -7.28
C ILE A 330 10.85 13.56 -7.02
N VAL A 331 11.69 12.69 -7.58
CA VAL A 331 13.13 12.69 -7.28
C VAL A 331 13.87 13.82 -8.00
N HIS A 332 13.49 14.12 -9.25
CA HIS A 332 14.14 15.17 -10.04
C HIS A 332 13.43 16.52 -9.99
N GLY A 333 12.25 16.59 -9.34
CA GLY A 333 11.50 17.86 -9.25
C GLY A 333 10.86 18.31 -10.58
N GLU A 334 10.80 17.40 -11.57
CA GLU A 334 10.27 17.70 -12.90
C GLU A 334 8.74 17.75 -12.91
N ARG A 335 8.17 18.31 -13.99
CA ARG A 335 6.75 18.22 -14.30
C ARG A 335 6.49 17.18 -15.36
N TYR A 336 5.25 16.66 -15.39
CA TYR A 336 4.85 15.74 -16.44
C TYR A 336 4.86 16.41 -17.81
N ARG A 337 5.50 15.75 -18.79
CA ARG A 337 5.46 16.15 -20.21
C ARG A 337 4.85 15.01 -21.00
N GLU A 338 3.84 15.33 -21.84
CA GLU A 338 3.23 14.33 -22.72
C GLU A 338 4.27 13.86 -23.76
N PRO A 339 4.56 12.54 -23.86
CA PRO A 339 5.47 12.04 -24.87
C PRO A 339 4.83 12.20 -26.26
N GLY A 340 5.31 13.06 -27.10
CA GLY A 340 4.78 13.33 -28.43
C GLY A 340 4.73 14.81 -28.79
N VAL A 341 4.88 15.70 -27.80
CA VAL A 341 4.95 17.16 -28.05
C VAL A 341 6.35 17.61 -28.44
N LEU A 342 7.36 16.76 -28.26
CA LEU A 342 8.77 17.07 -28.56
C LEU A 342 9.21 16.74 -30.00
N ALA A 343 8.32 16.28 -30.88
CA ALA A 343 8.67 15.94 -32.28
C ALA A 343 8.16 16.98 -33.30
N ALA A 344 7.73 18.15 -32.86
CA ALA A 344 7.23 19.23 -33.71
C ALA A 344 7.82 20.61 -33.33
N ALA A 345 9.09 20.64 -32.88
CA ALA A 345 9.86 21.87 -32.72
C ALA A 345 11.21 21.73 -33.42
#